data_354b900ad394782feccc99130d0e2648
#
_entry.id   354b900ad394782feccc99130d0e2648
#
_cell.length_a   1.000
_cell.length_b   1.000
_cell.length_c   1.000
_cell.angle_alpha   90.00
_cell.angle_beta   90.00
_cell.angle_gamma   90.00
#
_symmetry.space_group_name_H-M   'P 1'
#
loop_
_entity.id
_entity.type
_entity.pdbx_description
1 polymer ?
#
loop_
_entity_poly.entity_id
_entity_poly.type
_entity_poly.pdbx_seq_one_letter_code
_entity_poly.pdbx_strand_id
1 'polypeptide(L)'
;MLEMLERGILMSVQTMNHPPFLTGDAFRKRTQTRCRGRANSSTALQLSSDESGNYAEPCTSLLSQPNTIGVIGGVSLLSTLIFLEKLACWGSRNGKECPPFVVSSDPALSKMLSLRGPLPSARTRFDRIKLNQDLVIENLRCKRNFLQQSGARGLAMPCHLSHAWHSEISEDSSLPFLHVGDCVAMELKNAKLKPIHAAGIVRIGLLTTDSNFVASYYQERLQSQGFEVVLLDKATEEHVLVPAMEALYRKDIEGARNLLRIAIHVLLVRAVNLVLLASDDLLGVLPHNDPLLRKCIDPMDALARSTIHWAETMVKQILACLWMH
;
A
#
# COMPACT_ATOMS: atom_id res chain seq x y z
N MET A 1 29.85 3.44 -15.13
CA MET A 1 29.00 2.26 -14.82
C MET A 1 28.42 2.30 -13.40
N LEU A 2 29.09 2.91 -12.42
CA LEU A 2 28.51 3.19 -11.09
C LEU A 2 27.44 4.28 -11.11
N GLU A 3 27.56 5.30 -11.97
CA GLU A 3 26.59 6.39 -12.08
C GLU A 3 25.21 5.98 -12.65
N MET A 4 25.11 4.90 -13.40
CA MET A 4 23.82 4.42 -13.91
C MET A 4 23.03 3.58 -12.90
N LEU A 5 23.70 2.90 -11.98
CA LEU A 5 23.05 2.15 -10.89
C LEU A 5 22.51 3.06 -9.80
N GLU A 6 23.20 4.18 -9.53
CA GLU A 6 22.69 5.21 -8.63
C GLU A 6 21.43 5.89 -9.17
N ARG A 7 21.29 6.08 -10.49
CA ARG A 7 20.12 6.72 -11.10
C ARG A 7 18.85 5.87 -11.01
N GLY A 8 18.93 4.55 -11.06
CA GLY A 8 17.76 3.67 -10.98
C GLY A 8 17.12 3.64 -9.60
N ILE A 9 17.93 3.61 -8.56
CA ILE A 9 17.49 3.61 -7.15
C ILE A 9 17.21 5.05 -6.66
N LEU A 10 17.99 6.03 -7.15
CA LEU A 10 17.79 7.45 -6.85
C LEU A 10 16.49 8.01 -7.45
N MET A 11 15.98 7.46 -8.55
CA MET A 11 14.70 7.92 -9.13
C MET A 11 13.49 7.59 -8.27
N SER A 12 13.60 6.62 -7.37
CA SER A 12 12.53 6.26 -6.43
C SER A 12 12.29 7.32 -5.34
N VAL A 13 13.27 8.18 -5.06
CA VAL A 13 13.25 9.11 -3.92
C VAL A 13 13.34 10.59 -4.34
N GLN A 14 13.82 10.90 -5.54
CA GLN A 14 14.26 12.27 -5.86
C GLN A 14 13.27 13.16 -6.62
N THR A 15 12.08 12.72 -6.99
CA THR A 15 11.18 13.57 -7.79
C THR A 15 9.73 13.62 -7.31
N MET A 16 9.51 13.76 -6.01
CA MET A 16 8.23 14.26 -5.53
C MET A 16 8.40 15.70 -5.03
N ASN A 17 8.25 16.67 -5.93
CA ASN A 17 7.73 17.98 -5.55
C ASN A 17 6.25 17.77 -5.22
N HIS A 18 5.96 17.31 -4.00
CA HIS A 18 4.62 17.39 -3.48
C HIS A 18 4.30 18.85 -3.21
N PRO A 19 3.12 19.34 -3.62
CA PRO A 19 2.59 20.54 -3.00
C PRO A 19 2.56 20.28 -1.47
N PRO A 20 2.83 21.30 -0.65
CA PRO A 20 2.86 21.12 0.79
C PRO A 20 1.54 20.51 1.23
N PHE A 21 1.61 19.37 1.95
CA PHE A 21 0.47 18.81 2.64
C PHE A 21 -0.20 19.95 3.40
N LEU A 22 -1.47 20.18 3.13
CA LEU A 22 -2.30 21.08 3.90
C LEU A 22 -2.24 20.60 5.35
N THR A 23 -1.41 21.25 6.15
CA THR A 23 -1.38 21.08 7.60
C THR A 23 -2.79 21.30 8.11
N GLY A 24 -3.21 20.49 9.08
CA GLY A 24 -4.60 20.35 9.53
C GLY A 24 -5.39 21.59 9.97
N ASP A 25 -4.83 22.79 9.83
CA ASP A 25 -5.49 24.07 10.14
C ASP A 25 -6.38 24.61 9.01
N ALA A 26 -6.20 24.17 7.76
CA ALA A 26 -7.04 24.60 6.65
C ALA A 26 -8.42 23.91 6.62
N PHE A 27 -8.56 22.76 7.28
CA PHE A 27 -9.83 22.01 7.31
C PHE A 27 -10.81 22.51 8.39
N ARG A 28 -10.31 23.27 9.36
CA ARG A 28 -11.13 23.75 10.51
C ARG A 28 -11.94 25.01 10.25
N LYS A 29 -11.67 25.74 9.15
CA LYS A 29 -12.34 27.04 8.87
C LYS A 29 -13.47 27.01 7.84
N ARG A 30 -13.85 25.84 7.29
CA ARG A 30 -14.87 25.77 6.23
C ARG A 30 -16.16 25.03 6.55
N THR A 31 -16.38 24.63 7.81
CA THR A 31 -17.61 23.92 8.22
C THR A 31 -18.38 24.67 9.31
N GLN A 32 -18.55 25.97 9.13
CA GLN A 32 -19.63 26.72 9.80
C GLN A 32 -20.48 27.42 8.76
N THR A 33 -21.16 26.66 7.92
CA THR A 33 -22.34 27.14 7.21
C THR A 33 -23.52 26.31 7.72
N ARG A 34 -24.31 27.00 8.47
CA ARG A 34 -25.52 26.61 9.16
C ARG A 34 -26.54 26.10 8.15
N CYS A 35 -26.76 24.79 8.07
CA CYS A 35 -27.93 24.24 7.38
C CYS A 35 -29.13 24.28 8.37
N ARG A 36 -29.91 25.37 8.31
CA ARG A 36 -31.30 25.39 8.69
C ARG A 36 -32.14 25.15 7.46
N GLY A 37 -32.89 24.07 7.43
CA GLY A 37 -33.82 23.80 6.32
C GLY A 37 -34.57 22.49 6.51
N ARG A 38 -35.63 22.56 7.29
CA ARG A 38 -37.00 22.08 7.09
C ARG A 38 -37.16 20.76 6.28
N ALA A 39 -37.56 19.72 7.00
CA ALA A 39 -38.25 18.56 6.44
C ALA A 39 -39.55 18.99 5.73
N ASN A 40 -39.74 18.51 4.50
CA ASN A 40 -41.09 18.15 4.01
C ASN A 40 -41.01 17.30 2.74
N SER A 41 -41.73 16.21 2.80
CA SER A 41 -42.51 15.51 1.75
C SER A 41 -41.78 14.86 0.58
N SER A 42 -41.87 13.55 0.61
CA SER A 42 -41.89 12.61 -0.50
C SER A 42 -42.55 13.20 -1.76
N THR A 43 -41.78 13.22 -2.86
CA THR A 43 -42.38 13.30 -4.20
C THR A 43 -41.78 12.18 -5.02
N ALA A 44 -42.64 11.19 -5.30
CA ALA A 44 -42.39 10.17 -6.28
C ALA A 44 -42.35 10.85 -7.65
N LEU A 45 -41.24 10.72 -8.35
CA LEU A 45 -41.14 11.11 -9.76
C LEU A 45 -41.71 9.98 -10.60
N GLN A 46 -42.92 10.20 -11.13
CA GLN A 46 -43.47 9.44 -12.24
C GLN A 46 -42.68 9.78 -13.51
N LEU A 47 -42.09 8.79 -14.13
CA LEU A 47 -41.55 8.89 -15.47
C LEU A 47 -42.75 8.86 -16.45
N SER A 48 -42.96 10.00 -17.08
CA SER A 48 -43.77 10.06 -18.32
C SER A 48 -42.91 9.60 -19.50
N SER A 49 -43.39 8.62 -20.23
CA SER A 49 -42.90 8.18 -21.52
C SER A 49 -43.18 9.28 -22.56
N ASP A 50 -42.14 9.87 -23.15
CA ASP A 50 -42.22 10.47 -24.48
C ASP A 50 -40.91 10.29 -25.25
N GLU A 51 -41.05 10.12 -26.52
CA GLU A 51 -40.22 9.47 -27.52
C GLU A 51 -38.97 10.21 -27.96
N SER A 52 -38.07 9.40 -28.51
CA SER A 52 -37.03 9.70 -29.53
C SER A 52 -35.93 10.70 -29.16
N GLY A 53 -34.78 10.17 -28.91
CA GLY A 53 -33.55 10.93 -28.93
C GLY A 53 -32.39 10.17 -28.32
N ASN A 54 -31.48 9.69 -29.14
CA ASN A 54 -30.13 9.21 -28.84
C ASN A 54 -29.91 8.68 -27.41
N TYR A 55 -30.13 7.38 -27.23
CA TYR A 55 -29.65 6.69 -26.06
C TYR A 55 -28.12 6.82 -26.02
N ALA A 56 -27.62 7.69 -25.16
CA ALA A 56 -26.25 7.59 -24.71
C ALA A 56 -26.06 6.17 -24.22
N GLU A 57 -25.18 5.39 -24.81
CA GLU A 57 -24.81 4.07 -24.30
C GLU A 57 -24.53 4.18 -22.82
N PRO A 58 -25.09 3.27 -22.00
CA PRO A 58 -24.86 3.31 -20.57
C PRO A 58 -23.35 3.25 -20.32
N CYS A 59 -22.86 4.01 -19.35
CA CYS A 59 -21.43 4.12 -18.93
C CYS A 59 -20.75 2.78 -18.54
N THR A 60 -21.25 1.66 -19.00
CA THR A 60 -20.68 0.32 -18.81
C THR A 60 -19.33 0.16 -19.50
N SER A 61 -19.01 0.98 -20.50
CA SER A 61 -17.75 0.88 -21.26
C SER A 61 -16.52 1.32 -20.47
N LEU A 62 -16.65 2.24 -19.51
CA LEU A 62 -15.51 2.73 -18.71
C LEU A 62 -15.05 1.73 -17.64
N LEU A 63 -15.95 0.91 -17.08
CA LEU A 63 -15.66 -0.10 -16.07
C LEU A 63 -15.21 -1.46 -16.67
N SER A 64 -15.27 -1.61 -17.99
CA SER A 64 -14.95 -2.87 -18.68
C SER A 64 -13.60 -2.86 -19.38
N GLN A 65 -12.69 -1.93 -19.04
CA GLN A 65 -11.38 -1.95 -19.65
C GLN A 65 -10.55 -3.16 -19.17
N PRO A 66 -9.79 -3.79 -20.07
CA PRO A 66 -9.10 -5.06 -19.78
C PRO A 66 -7.96 -4.92 -18.75
N ASN A 67 -7.56 -3.70 -18.43
CA ASN A 67 -6.53 -3.35 -17.46
C ASN A 67 -7.09 -2.67 -16.20
N THR A 68 -8.40 -2.78 -15.96
CA THR A 68 -9.02 -2.19 -14.77
C THR A 68 -8.52 -2.86 -13.49
N ILE A 69 -8.01 -2.06 -12.57
CA ILE A 69 -7.45 -2.50 -11.30
C ILE A 69 -8.54 -2.46 -10.22
N GLY A 70 -8.69 -3.55 -9.47
CA GLY A 70 -9.46 -3.57 -8.23
C GLY A 70 -8.54 -3.32 -7.03
N VAL A 71 -8.83 -2.30 -6.26
CA VAL A 71 -8.07 -1.98 -5.04
C VAL A 71 -8.87 -2.41 -3.81
N ILE A 72 -8.39 -3.44 -3.12
CA ILE A 72 -8.99 -3.94 -1.88
C ILE A 72 -8.46 -3.09 -0.72
N GLY A 73 -9.28 -2.20 -0.19
CA GLY A 73 -8.97 -1.48 1.05
C GLY A 73 -8.87 -2.45 2.23
N GLY A 74 -7.67 -2.61 2.76
CA GLY A 74 -7.38 -3.52 3.87
C GLY A 74 -7.78 -2.97 5.23
N VAL A 75 -7.11 -3.46 6.27
CA VAL A 75 -7.33 -3.03 7.65
C VAL A 75 -6.98 -1.56 7.87
N SER A 76 -5.97 -1.05 7.16
CA SER A 76 -5.54 0.36 7.25
C SER A 76 -6.15 1.17 6.10
N LEU A 77 -6.99 2.15 6.44
CA LEU A 77 -7.48 3.12 5.46
C LEU A 77 -6.35 4.01 4.95
N LEU A 78 -5.40 4.38 5.82
CA LEU A 78 -4.27 5.24 5.46
C LEU A 78 -3.41 4.60 4.36
N SER A 79 -3.14 3.29 4.46
CA SER A 79 -2.41 2.55 3.43
C SER A 79 -3.08 2.62 2.06
N THR A 80 -4.41 2.54 2.05
CA THR A 80 -5.19 2.65 0.81
C THR A 80 -5.02 4.03 0.17
N LEU A 81 -5.10 5.10 0.97
CA LEU A 81 -4.92 6.47 0.48
C LEU A 81 -3.50 6.72 -0.04
N ILE A 82 -2.47 6.28 0.70
CA ILE A 82 -1.06 6.38 0.29
C ILE A 82 -0.83 5.62 -1.03
N PHE A 83 -1.39 4.42 -1.16
CA PHE A 83 -1.25 3.63 -2.37
C PHE A 83 -1.91 4.31 -3.58
N LEU A 84 -3.11 4.87 -3.43
CA LEU A 84 -3.80 5.57 -4.52
C LEU A 84 -3.00 6.80 -4.98
N GLU A 85 -2.41 7.55 -4.05
CA GLU A 85 -1.50 8.65 -4.38
C GLU A 85 -0.30 8.14 -5.19
N LYS A 86 0.36 7.07 -4.72
CA LYS A 86 1.49 6.44 -5.42
C LYS A 86 1.07 5.91 -6.80
N LEU A 87 -0.07 5.24 -6.89
CA LEU A 87 -0.60 4.72 -8.15
C LEU A 87 -0.80 5.85 -9.17
N ALA A 88 -1.43 6.97 -8.75
CA ALA A 88 -1.62 8.13 -9.59
C ALA A 88 -0.29 8.78 -10.01
N CYS A 89 0.64 8.98 -9.06
CA CYS A 89 1.96 9.56 -9.32
C CYS A 89 2.81 8.70 -10.27
N TRP A 90 2.85 7.39 -10.08
CA TRP A 90 3.61 6.49 -10.93
C TRP A 90 2.95 6.26 -12.29
N GLY A 91 1.60 6.16 -12.33
CA GLY A 91 0.83 5.97 -13.55
C GLY A 91 0.91 7.16 -14.51
N SER A 92 0.99 8.38 -13.98
CA SER A 92 1.06 9.61 -14.79
C SER A 92 2.47 9.99 -15.24
N ARG A 93 3.48 9.15 -14.97
CA ARG A 93 4.85 9.43 -15.40
C ARG A 93 5.03 9.26 -16.91
N ASN A 94 5.90 10.09 -17.47
CA ASN A 94 6.26 10.06 -18.90
C ASN A 94 5.08 10.31 -19.85
N GLY A 95 4.09 11.11 -19.42
CA GLY A 95 2.92 11.43 -20.24
C GLY A 95 1.94 10.28 -20.42
N LYS A 96 2.04 9.24 -19.61
CA LYS A 96 1.06 8.14 -19.55
C LYS A 96 -0.13 8.52 -18.68
N GLU A 97 -1.24 7.86 -18.90
CA GLU A 97 -2.41 7.94 -18.04
C GLU A 97 -2.40 6.86 -16.98
N CYS A 98 -2.89 7.20 -15.78
CA CYS A 98 -3.10 6.21 -14.73
C CYS A 98 -4.11 5.17 -15.22
N PRO A 99 -3.86 3.86 -15.05
CA PRO A 99 -4.82 2.85 -15.43
C PRO A 99 -6.13 3.01 -14.65
N PRO A 100 -7.28 2.63 -15.26
CA PRO A 100 -8.57 2.69 -14.59
C PRO A 100 -8.59 1.80 -13.36
N PHE A 101 -9.24 2.25 -12.29
CA PHE A 101 -9.34 1.47 -11.05
C PHE A 101 -10.68 1.65 -10.34
N VAL A 102 -11.05 0.63 -9.59
CA VAL A 102 -12.19 0.61 -8.66
C VAL A 102 -11.66 0.33 -7.27
N VAL A 103 -12.11 1.07 -6.28
CA VAL A 103 -11.69 0.91 -4.87
C VAL A 103 -12.87 0.43 -4.04
N SER A 104 -12.65 -0.61 -3.24
CA SER A 104 -13.59 -1.03 -2.20
C SER A 104 -12.88 -0.95 -0.84
N SER A 105 -13.32 -0.02 0.00
CA SER A 105 -12.75 0.20 1.34
C SER A 105 -13.85 0.36 2.36
N ASP A 106 -13.67 -0.26 3.53
CA ASP A 106 -14.57 -0.17 4.66
C ASP A 106 -13.83 0.37 5.89
N PRO A 107 -13.96 1.67 6.20
CA PRO A 107 -13.35 2.25 7.38
C PRO A 107 -13.81 1.64 8.71
N ALA A 108 -14.97 0.97 8.73
CA ALA A 108 -15.47 0.30 9.93
C ALA A 108 -14.56 -0.88 10.34
N LEU A 109 -13.91 -1.55 9.37
CA LEU A 109 -12.94 -2.60 9.65
C LEU A 109 -11.77 -2.09 10.49
N SER A 110 -11.20 -0.94 10.12
CA SER A 110 -10.13 -0.28 10.90
C SER A 110 -10.59 0.08 12.32
N LYS A 111 -11.83 0.56 12.46
CA LYS A 111 -12.42 0.93 13.74
C LYS A 111 -12.66 -0.29 14.63
N MET A 112 -13.19 -1.37 14.06
CA MET A 112 -13.46 -2.62 14.77
C MET A 112 -12.19 -3.20 15.39
N LEU A 113 -11.08 -3.18 14.67
CA LEU A 113 -9.80 -3.69 15.16
C LEU A 113 -9.11 -2.71 16.12
N SER A 114 -9.66 -1.50 16.29
CA SER A 114 -9.16 -0.46 17.20
C SER A 114 -7.65 -0.29 17.17
N LEU A 115 -7.10 -0.23 15.94
CA LEU A 115 -5.68 -0.02 15.74
C LEU A 115 -5.22 1.39 16.19
N ARG A 116 -6.18 2.26 16.51
CA ARG A 116 -5.99 3.62 17.03
C ARG A 116 -6.57 3.73 18.46
N GLY A 117 -5.75 3.53 19.42
CA GLY A 117 -6.03 3.77 20.85
C GLY A 117 -4.70 3.98 21.59
N PRO A 118 -4.71 4.38 22.89
CA PRO A 118 -3.48 4.38 23.68
C PRO A 118 -2.88 2.98 23.52
N LEU A 119 -1.63 2.92 23.05
CA LEU A 119 -0.97 1.70 22.58
C LEU A 119 -1.33 0.49 23.43
N PRO A 120 -2.17 -0.44 22.94
CA PRO A 120 -2.17 -1.76 23.52
C PRO A 120 -0.76 -2.30 23.33
N SER A 121 -0.20 -3.00 24.31
CA SER A 121 1.04 -3.72 24.11
C SER A 121 0.95 -4.51 22.78
N ALA A 122 2.05 -4.72 22.09
CA ALA A 122 2.08 -5.48 20.82
C ALA A 122 1.31 -6.82 20.96
N ARG A 123 1.34 -7.41 22.15
CA ARG A 123 0.58 -8.62 22.50
C ARG A 123 -0.94 -8.42 22.45
N THR A 124 -1.46 -7.30 22.98
CA THR A 124 -2.92 -7.01 22.97
C THR A 124 -3.44 -6.74 21.56
N ARG A 125 -2.61 -6.14 20.69
CA ARG A 125 -2.94 -5.93 19.28
C ARG A 125 -2.99 -7.27 18.53
N PHE A 126 -1.99 -8.11 18.73
CA PHE A 126 -1.93 -9.45 18.15
C PHE A 126 -3.15 -10.30 18.55
N ASP A 127 -3.49 -10.34 19.84
CA ASP A 127 -4.60 -11.13 20.34
C ASP A 127 -5.95 -10.66 19.76
N ARG A 128 -6.15 -9.35 19.61
CA ARG A 128 -7.36 -8.79 18.98
C ARG A 128 -7.47 -9.14 17.51
N ILE A 129 -6.37 -9.05 16.76
CA ILE A 129 -6.34 -9.40 15.34
C ILE A 129 -6.64 -10.89 15.19
N LYS A 130 -6.00 -11.74 15.96
CA LYS A 130 -6.21 -13.19 15.94
C LYS A 130 -7.66 -13.56 16.29
N LEU A 131 -8.27 -12.89 17.27
CA LEU A 131 -9.66 -13.13 17.67
C LEU A 131 -10.66 -12.77 16.58
N ASN A 132 -10.35 -11.77 15.74
CA ASN A 132 -11.24 -11.27 14.68
C ASN A 132 -10.78 -11.67 13.28
N GLN A 133 -9.85 -12.59 13.15
CA GLN A 133 -9.23 -12.97 11.88
C GLN A 133 -10.26 -13.38 10.83
N ASP A 134 -11.20 -14.24 11.18
CA ASP A 134 -12.23 -14.77 10.27
C ASP A 134 -13.13 -13.64 9.73
N LEU A 135 -13.51 -12.70 10.60
CA LEU A 135 -14.28 -11.52 10.19
C LEU A 135 -13.50 -10.61 9.24
N VAL A 136 -12.19 -10.47 9.45
CA VAL A 136 -11.32 -9.70 8.56
C VAL A 136 -11.22 -10.37 7.19
N ILE A 137 -10.95 -11.67 7.16
CA ILE A 137 -10.84 -12.45 5.92
C ILE A 137 -12.16 -12.37 5.14
N GLU A 138 -13.29 -12.60 5.80
CA GLU A 138 -14.60 -12.55 5.14
C GLU A 138 -14.92 -11.16 4.59
N ASN A 139 -14.64 -10.09 5.33
CA ASN A 139 -14.81 -8.72 4.85
C ASN A 139 -13.94 -8.45 3.60
N LEU A 140 -12.69 -8.93 3.59
CA LEU A 140 -11.79 -8.76 2.45
C LEU A 140 -12.20 -9.61 1.25
N ARG A 141 -12.74 -10.82 1.48
CA ARG A 141 -13.36 -11.65 0.42
C ARG A 141 -14.58 -10.97 -0.20
N CYS A 142 -15.47 -10.39 0.60
CA CYS A 142 -16.62 -9.62 0.11
C CYS A 142 -16.17 -8.45 -0.77
N LYS A 143 -15.15 -7.69 -0.37
CA LYS A 143 -14.57 -6.61 -1.19
C LYS A 143 -13.99 -7.12 -2.50
N ARG A 144 -13.23 -8.23 -2.46
CA ARG A 144 -12.70 -8.88 -3.67
C ARG A 144 -13.82 -9.24 -4.64
N ASN A 145 -14.88 -9.90 -4.16
CA ASN A 145 -16.03 -10.30 -4.98
C ASN A 145 -16.74 -9.08 -5.58
N PHE A 146 -16.95 -8.04 -4.79
CA PHE A 146 -17.52 -6.78 -5.29
C PHE A 146 -16.68 -6.18 -6.41
N LEU A 147 -15.35 -6.11 -6.24
CA LEU A 147 -14.44 -5.57 -7.26
C LEU A 147 -14.45 -6.40 -8.54
N GLN A 148 -14.47 -7.73 -8.42
CA GLN A 148 -14.58 -8.63 -9.58
C GLN A 148 -15.89 -8.40 -10.34
N GLN A 149 -17.03 -8.28 -9.65
CA GLN A 149 -18.32 -7.97 -10.23
C GLN A 149 -18.37 -6.56 -10.84
N SER A 150 -17.61 -5.63 -10.28
CA SER A 150 -17.47 -4.25 -10.80
C SER A 150 -16.53 -4.13 -12.01
N GLY A 151 -16.03 -5.25 -12.56
CA GLY A 151 -15.23 -5.26 -13.77
C GLY A 151 -13.73 -5.17 -13.57
N ALA A 152 -13.21 -5.29 -12.34
CA ALA A 152 -11.78 -5.41 -12.11
C ALA A 152 -11.21 -6.65 -12.81
N ARG A 153 -10.00 -6.54 -13.35
CA ARG A 153 -9.28 -7.59 -14.07
C ARG A 153 -8.02 -8.05 -13.37
N GLY A 154 -7.54 -7.27 -12.41
CA GLY A 154 -6.45 -7.61 -11.50
C GLY A 154 -6.66 -6.93 -10.17
N LEU A 155 -6.07 -7.44 -9.10
CA LEU A 155 -6.29 -6.99 -7.74
C LEU A 155 -4.99 -6.53 -7.09
N ALA A 156 -5.07 -5.44 -6.35
CA ALA A 156 -4.02 -4.97 -5.45
C ALA A 156 -4.62 -4.70 -4.06
N MET A 157 -3.87 -5.02 -3.00
CA MET A 157 -4.30 -4.82 -1.62
C MET A 157 -3.22 -4.04 -0.84
N PRO A 158 -3.35 -2.71 -0.73
CA PRO A 158 -2.36 -1.86 -0.11
C PRO A 158 -2.48 -1.85 1.42
N CYS A 159 -2.22 -2.97 2.06
CA CYS A 159 -2.22 -3.05 3.52
C CYS A 159 -1.27 -4.16 3.95
N HIS A 160 -0.17 -3.81 4.61
CA HIS A 160 0.83 -4.78 5.04
C HIS A 160 0.22 -5.92 5.84
N LEU A 161 -0.61 -5.62 6.83
CA LEU A 161 -1.22 -6.62 7.69
C LEU A 161 -2.12 -7.59 6.92
N SER A 162 -2.91 -7.08 5.96
CA SER A 162 -3.88 -7.89 5.23
C SER A 162 -3.23 -8.94 4.33
N HIS A 163 -1.98 -8.73 3.93
CA HIS A 163 -1.22 -9.72 3.14
C HIS A 163 -0.92 -11.02 3.90
N ALA A 164 -1.02 -11.00 5.23
CA ALA A 164 -0.91 -12.24 6.02
C ALA A 164 -2.00 -13.26 5.67
N TRP A 165 -3.12 -12.81 5.13
CA TRP A 165 -4.27 -13.65 4.72
C TRP A 165 -4.48 -13.64 3.21
N HIS A 166 -3.42 -13.32 2.45
CA HIS A 166 -3.53 -13.23 0.99
C HIS A 166 -4.01 -14.54 0.37
N SER A 167 -3.55 -15.69 0.85
CA SER A 167 -3.94 -17.01 0.36
C SER A 167 -5.43 -17.24 0.53
N GLU A 168 -5.95 -17.01 1.74
CA GLU A 168 -7.35 -17.17 2.08
C GLU A 168 -8.25 -16.20 1.32
N ILE A 169 -7.77 -14.94 1.12
CA ILE A 169 -8.54 -13.94 0.38
C ILE A 169 -8.55 -14.25 -1.12
N SER A 170 -7.49 -14.85 -1.67
CA SER A 170 -7.39 -15.19 -3.09
C SER A 170 -8.06 -16.51 -3.47
N GLU A 171 -8.41 -17.33 -2.49
CA GLU A 171 -9.15 -18.58 -2.71
C GLU A 171 -10.41 -18.35 -3.55
N ASP A 172 -10.68 -19.23 -4.50
CA ASP A 172 -11.81 -19.15 -5.45
C ASP A 172 -11.81 -17.91 -6.38
N SER A 173 -10.71 -17.18 -6.49
CA SER A 173 -10.57 -16.09 -7.45
C SER A 173 -9.68 -16.47 -8.62
N SER A 174 -10.16 -16.25 -9.83
CA SER A 174 -9.36 -16.39 -11.05
C SER A 174 -8.59 -15.13 -11.42
N LEU A 175 -8.82 -14.01 -10.72
CA LEU A 175 -8.15 -12.76 -11.03
C LEU A 175 -6.71 -12.76 -10.51
N PRO A 176 -5.76 -12.23 -11.30
CA PRO A 176 -4.41 -11.95 -10.80
C PRO A 176 -4.48 -11.07 -9.56
N PHE A 177 -3.89 -11.52 -8.45
CA PHE A 177 -3.87 -10.81 -7.20
C PHE A 177 -2.43 -10.59 -6.75
N LEU A 178 -1.98 -9.34 -6.82
CA LEU A 178 -0.59 -8.98 -6.54
C LEU A 178 -0.29 -9.09 -5.03
N HIS A 179 0.78 -9.83 -4.70
CA HIS A 179 1.29 -9.92 -3.34
C HIS A 179 2.45 -8.93 -3.14
N VAL A 180 2.36 -8.08 -2.12
CA VAL A 180 3.37 -7.03 -1.86
C VAL A 180 4.78 -7.60 -1.70
N GLY A 181 4.93 -8.75 -1.05
CA GLY A 181 6.22 -9.42 -0.89
C GLY A 181 6.86 -9.84 -2.21
N ASP A 182 6.05 -10.33 -3.17
CA ASP A 182 6.52 -10.69 -4.51
C ASP A 182 6.90 -9.46 -5.33
N CYS A 183 6.12 -8.36 -5.19
CA CYS A 183 6.44 -7.08 -5.83
C CYS A 183 7.79 -6.53 -5.34
N VAL A 184 8.04 -6.58 -4.03
CA VAL A 184 9.32 -6.19 -3.43
C VAL A 184 10.45 -7.09 -3.92
N ALA A 185 10.25 -8.41 -3.94
CA ALA A 185 11.26 -9.36 -4.40
C ALA A 185 11.65 -9.12 -5.85
N MET A 186 10.67 -8.82 -6.72
CA MET A 186 10.92 -8.48 -8.11
C MET A 186 11.75 -7.19 -8.25
N GLU A 187 11.43 -6.17 -7.46
CA GLU A 187 12.17 -4.91 -7.44
C GLU A 187 13.61 -5.10 -6.98
N LEU A 188 13.83 -5.88 -5.92
CA LEU A 188 15.15 -6.22 -5.40
C LEU A 188 16.00 -6.98 -6.44
N LYS A 189 15.40 -7.91 -7.19
CA LYS A 189 16.08 -8.61 -8.30
C LYS A 189 16.49 -7.65 -9.41
N ASN A 190 15.58 -6.73 -9.78
CA ASN A 190 15.86 -5.74 -10.83
C ASN A 190 16.95 -4.75 -10.41
N ALA A 191 17.10 -4.47 -9.11
CA ALA A 191 18.15 -3.62 -8.57
C ALA A 191 19.56 -4.23 -8.66
N LYS A 192 19.69 -5.54 -8.93
CA LYS A 192 20.96 -6.27 -9.10
C LYS A 192 21.96 -5.96 -7.97
N LEU A 193 21.47 -5.99 -6.73
CA LEU A 193 22.28 -5.69 -5.56
C LEU A 193 23.46 -6.68 -5.44
N LYS A 194 24.62 -6.15 -5.05
CA LYS A 194 25.78 -6.97 -4.73
C LYS A 194 25.77 -7.30 -3.24
N PRO A 195 26.02 -8.56 -2.84
CA PRO A 195 26.15 -8.92 -1.45
C PRO A 195 27.23 -8.07 -0.74
N ILE A 196 26.93 -7.58 0.43
CA ILE A 196 27.88 -6.87 1.29
C ILE A 196 28.57 -7.86 2.22
N HIS A 197 27.86 -8.90 2.63
CA HIS A 197 28.35 -9.92 3.56
C HIS A 197 29.17 -11.00 2.84
N ALA A 198 30.17 -11.55 3.53
CA ALA A 198 31.10 -12.57 2.98
C ALA A 198 30.40 -13.87 2.51
N ALA A 199 29.20 -14.15 3.01
CA ALA A 199 28.41 -15.33 2.59
C ALA A 199 27.84 -15.23 1.17
N GLY A 200 27.99 -14.11 0.48
CA GLY A 200 27.54 -13.96 -0.91
C GLY A 200 26.02 -13.83 -1.10
N ILE A 201 25.26 -13.68 0.00
CA ILE A 201 23.79 -13.54 -0.03
C ILE A 201 23.43 -12.06 0.20
N VAL A 202 22.46 -11.55 -0.57
CA VAL A 202 21.91 -10.21 -0.37
C VAL A 202 21.00 -10.23 0.87
N ARG A 203 21.29 -9.34 1.81
CA ARG A 203 20.60 -9.23 3.10
C ARG A 203 19.70 -8.01 3.11
N ILE A 204 18.43 -8.21 3.49
CA ILE A 204 17.42 -7.16 3.56
C ILE A 204 16.98 -7.00 5.01
N GLY A 205 17.17 -5.81 5.55
CA GLY A 205 16.62 -5.44 6.86
C GLY A 205 15.13 -5.25 6.75
N LEU A 206 14.36 -5.80 7.66
CA LEU A 206 12.91 -5.60 7.71
C LEU A 206 12.54 -4.82 8.96
N LEU A 207 11.94 -3.65 8.76
CA LEU A 207 11.41 -2.82 9.82
C LEU A 207 9.89 -2.82 9.77
N THR A 208 9.26 -3.45 10.74
CA THR A 208 7.81 -3.56 10.86
C THR A 208 7.36 -3.38 12.29
N THR A 209 6.20 -2.79 12.48
CA THR A 209 5.53 -2.65 13.78
C THR A 209 4.69 -3.87 14.15
N ASP A 210 4.59 -4.83 13.25
CA ASP A 210 3.83 -6.07 13.42
C ASP A 210 4.70 -7.27 13.05
N SER A 211 5.58 -7.65 13.99
CA SER A 211 6.59 -8.69 13.78
C SER A 211 5.98 -10.09 13.58
N ASN A 212 4.78 -10.35 14.11
CA ASN A 212 4.19 -11.69 14.05
C ASN A 212 3.53 -12.03 12.70
N PHE A 213 2.80 -11.08 12.11
CA PHE A 213 2.09 -11.32 10.85
C PHE A 213 2.90 -10.83 9.65
N VAL A 214 3.36 -9.59 9.70
CA VAL A 214 4.03 -8.95 8.57
C VAL A 214 5.42 -9.53 8.33
N ALA A 215 6.20 -9.78 9.39
CA ALA A 215 7.53 -10.35 9.23
C ALA A 215 7.49 -11.75 8.61
N SER A 216 6.54 -12.59 9.01
CA SER A 216 6.46 -13.98 8.56
C SER A 216 6.34 -14.09 7.04
N TYR A 217 5.38 -13.41 6.42
CA TYR A 217 5.20 -13.53 4.97
C TYR A 217 6.33 -12.84 4.18
N TYR A 218 6.92 -11.73 4.69
CA TYR A 218 8.09 -11.15 4.03
C TYR A 218 9.29 -12.07 4.08
N GLN A 219 9.53 -12.72 5.23
CA GLN A 219 10.60 -13.72 5.34
C GLN A 219 10.38 -14.85 4.34
N GLU A 220 9.20 -15.45 4.32
CA GLU A 220 8.88 -16.54 3.40
C GLU A 220 9.09 -16.12 1.94
N ARG A 221 8.49 -15.01 1.53
CA ARG A 221 8.53 -14.56 0.13
C ARG A 221 9.93 -14.13 -0.32
N LEU A 222 10.66 -13.41 0.51
CA LEU A 222 12.01 -12.95 0.16
C LEU A 222 13.02 -14.09 0.21
N GLN A 223 12.94 -15.00 1.19
CA GLN A 223 13.82 -16.16 1.29
C GLN A 223 13.61 -17.11 0.12
N SER A 224 12.38 -17.36 -0.32
CA SER A 224 12.10 -18.17 -1.51
C SER A 224 12.72 -17.60 -2.79
N GLN A 225 13.05 -16.30 -2.80
CA GLN A 225 13.69 -15.61 -3.92
C GLN A 225 15.21 -15.42 -3.76
N GLY A 226 15.81 -16.01 -2.70
CA GLY A 226 17.24 -16.03 -2.45
C GLY A 226 17.78 -14.84 -1.64
N PHE A 227 16.92 -14.09 -0.97
CA PHE A 227 17.31 -13.02 -0.04
C PHE A 227 17.33 -13.51 1.40
N GLU A 228 18.25 -13.01 2.22
CA GLU A 228 18.23 -13.19 3.67
C GLU A 228 17.52 -12.00 4.31
N VAL A 229 16.53 -12.27 5.18
CA VAL A 229 15.79 -11.21 5.91
C VAL A 229 16.33 -11.08 7.32
N VAL A 230 16.71 -9.86 7.69
CA VAL A 230 17.25 -9.51 9.01
C VAL A 230 16.25 -8.65 9.77
N LEU A 231 15.79 -9.12 10.90
CA LEU A 231 14.88 -8.40 11.80
C LEU A 231 15.68 -7.66 12.88
N LEU A 232 15.03 -6.67 13.51
CA LEU A 232 15.51 -6.13 14.78
C LEU A 232 15.51 -7.24 15.85
N ASP A 233 16.47 -7.18 16.78
CA ASP A 233 16.36 -7.97 17.97
C ASP A 233 15.32 -7.38 18.92
N LYS A 234 14.85 -8.23 19.83
CA LYS A 234 13.77 -7.89 20.77
C LYS A 234 14.09 -6.64 21.62
N ALA A 235 15.33 -6.49 22.04
CA ALA A 235 15.73 -5.33 22.83
C ALA A 235 15.65 -4.02 22.01
N THR A 236 16.11 -4.05 20.76
CA THR A 236 15.98 -2.89 19.85
C THR A 236 14.52 -2.61 19.51
N GLU A 237 13.69 -3.64 19.30
CA GLU A 237 12.25 -3.46 19.10
C GLU A 237 11.60 -2.77 20.30
N GLU A 238 11.83 -3.28 21.52
CA GLU A 238 11.23 -2.75 22.77
C GLU A 238 11.74 -1.37 23.16
N HIS A 239 13.04 -1.08 22.95
CA HIS A 239 13.66 0.16 23.44
C HIS A 239 13.88 1.24 22.38
N VAL A 240 13.66 0.94 21.09
CA VAL A 240 13.83 1.91 20.01
C VAL A 240 12.55 2.00 19.16
N LEU A 241 12.08 0.89 18.59
CA LEU A 241 10.95 0.94 17.66
C LEU A 241 9.62 1.26 18.36
N VAL A 242 9.33 0.59 19.48
CA VAL A 242 8.12 0.86 20.28
C VAL A 242 8.10 2.31 20.78
N PRO A 243 9.15 2.86 21.38
CA PRO A 243 9.21 4.28 21.74
C PRO A 243 9.08 5.24 20.55
N ALA A 244 9.57 4.88 19.35
CA ALA A 244 9.37 5.68 18.14
C ALA A 244 7.87 5.78 17.80
N MET A 245 7.13 4.68 17.89
CA MET A 245 5.70 4.65 17.67
C MET A 245 4.94 5.45 18.74
N GLU A 246 5.34 5.33 20.00
CA GLU A 246 4.78 6.14 21.08
C GLU A 246 5.00 7.64 20.89
N ALA A 247 6.19 8.04 20.42
CA ALA A 247 6.47 9.43 20.07
C ALA A 247 5.56 9.93 18.96
N LEU A 248 5.35 9.14 17.89
CA LEU A 248 4.39 9.46 16.82
C LEU A 248 2.98 9.65 17.37
N TYR A 249 2.55 8.78 18.27
CA TYR A 249 1.24 8.87 18.91
C TYR A 249 1.06 10.16 19.71
N ARG A 250 2.11 10.58 20.41
CA ARG A 250 2.15 11.85 21.17
C ARG A 250 2.38 13.07 20.28
N LYS A 251 2.53 12.88 18.96
CA LYS A 251 2.86 13.93 17.99
C LYS A 251 4.26 14.53 18.17
N ASP A 252 5.13 13.83 18.86
CA ASP A 252 6.56 14.12 18.93
C ASP A 252 7.26 13.57 17.69
N ILE A 253 7.16 14.31 16.60
CA ILE A 253 7.70 13.90 15.30
C ILE A 253 9.21 13.84 15.31
N GLU A 254 9.89 14.76 16.01
CA GLU A 254 11.36 14.77 16.08
C GLU A 254 11.89 13.60 16.91
N GLY A 255 11.27 13.29 18.04
CA GLY A 255 11.60 12.10 18.83
C GLY A 255 11.44 10.83 18.01
N ALA A 256 10.31 10.71 17.31
CA ALA A 256 10.04 9.57 16.42
C ALA A 256 11.08 9.44 15.29
N ARG A 257 11.45 10.54 14.64
CA ARG A 257 12.49 10.56 13.59
C ARG A 257 13.82 10.07 14.08
N ASN A 258 14.26 10.56 15.25
CA ASN A 258 15.54 10.19 15.82
C ASN A 258 15.58 8.69 16.16
N LEU A 259 14.53 8.16 16.77
CA LEU A 259 14.42 6.75 17.09
C LEU A 259 14.34 5.87 15.83
N LEU A 260 13.60 6.32 14.82
CA LEU A 260 13.52 5.60 13.54
C LEU A 260 14.88 5.54 12.83
N ARG A 261 15.65 6.65 12.84
CA ARG A 261 17.03 6.65 12.31
C ARG A 261 17.91 5.64 13.05
N ILE A 262 17.81 5.55 14.38
CA ILE A 262 18.53 4.55 15.17
C ILE A 262 18.14 3.13 14.74
N ALA A 263 16.84 2.82 14.61
CA ALA A 263 16.37 1.51 14.19
C ALA A 263 16.94 1.11 12.81
N ILE A 264 16.93 2.04 11.85
CA ILE A 264 17.51 1.82 10.51
C ILE A 264 19.01 1.59 10.60
N HIS A 265 19.74 2.39 11.38
CA HIS A 265 21.20 2.23 11.54
C HIS A 265 21.56 0.89 12.19
N VAL A 266 20.79 0.42 13.17
CA VAL A 266 21.01 -0.90 13.78
C VAL A 266 20.94 -2.01 12.74
N LEU A 267 20.00 -1.94 11.81
CA LEU A 267 19.93 -2.89 10.71
C LEU A 267 21.10 -2.74 9.73
N LEU A 268 21.47 -1.51 9.35
CA LEU A 268 22.57 -1.26 8.42
C LEU A 268 23.93 -1.74 8.97
N VAL A 269 24.19 -1.58 10.28
CA VAL A 269 25.39 -2.10 10.93
C VAL A 269 25.45 -3.63 10.88
N ARG A 270 24.33 -4.32 10.78
CA ARG A 270 24.26 -5.77 10.56
C ARG A 270 24.52 -6.20 9.10
N ALA A 271 25.13 -5.32 8.30
CA ALA A 271 25.49 -5.55 6.90
C ALA A 271 24.30 -5.94 6.00
N VAL A 272 23.15 -5.28 6.20
CA VAL A 272 22.05 -5.38 5.23
C VAL A 272 22.27 -4.42 4.06
N ASN A 273 21.85 -4.83 2.88
CA ASN A 273 21.97 -4.04 1.66
C ASN A 273 20.99 -2.85 1.66
N LEU A 274 19.75 -3.13 2.06
CA LEU A 274 18.64 -2.17 2.13
C LEU A 274 17.74 -2.51 3.31
N VAL A 275 16.96 -1.53 3.76
CA VAL A 275 15.95 -1.68 4.82
C VAL A 275 14.56 -1.51 4.23
N LEU A 276 13.72 -2.51 4.40
CA LEU A 276 12.32 -2.50 3.98
C LEU A 276 11.45 -1.88 5.09
N LEU A 277 10.76 -0.78 4.78
CA LEU A 277 9.85 -0.11 5.71
C LEU A 277 8.45 -0.72 5.62
N ALA A 278 8.24 -1.83 6.29
CA ALA A 278 7.02 -2.63 6.18
C ALA A 278 5.95 -2.26 7.22
N SER A 279 5.71 -0.97 7.37
CA SER A 279 4.63 -0.44 8.22
C SER A 279 4.18 0.92 7.69
N ASP A 280 2.87 1.09 7.58
CA ASP A 280 2.26 2.34 7.12
C ASP A 280 2.54 3.50 8.08
N ASP A 281 2.69 3.21 9.37
CA ASP A 281 2.96 4.22 10.40
C ASP A 281 4.38 4.80 10.28
N LEU A 282 5.31 4.10 9.63
CA LEU A 282 6.69 4.53 9.42
C LEU A 282 6.86 5.40 8.18
N LEU A 283 5.90 5.34 7.25
CA LEU A 283 5.96 6.10 6.01
C LEU A 283 5.79 7.60 6.28
N GLY A 284 6.65 8.42 5.67
CA GLY A 284 6.60 9.88 5.82
C GLY A 284 7.10 10.42 7.16
N VAL A 285 7.57 9.58 8.09
CA VAL A 285 8.19 10.01 9.35
C VAL A 285 9.51 10.71 9.07
N LEU A 286 10.38 10.10 8.25
CA LEU A 286 11.60 10.75 7.81
C LEU A 286 11.30 11.79 6.73
N PRO A 287 11.95 12.96 6.77
CA PRO A 287 11.80 13.97 5.72
C PRO A 287 12.33 13.44 4.38
N HIS A 288 11.73 13.89 3.27
CA HIS A 288 12.06 13.40 1.93
C HIS A 288 13.54 13.55 1.53
N ASN A 289 14.24 14.47 2.13
CA ASN A 289 15.67 14.71 1.91
C ASN A 289 16.57 13.95 2.90
N ASP A 290 16.02 13.09 3.76
CA ASP A 290 16.82 12.30 4.69
C ASP A 290 17.72 11.32 3.92
N PRO A 291 19.05 11.33 4.15
CA PRO A 291 19.98 10.46 3.42
C PRO A 291 19.73 8.97 3.64
N LEU A 292 19.14 8.58 4.77
CA LEU A 292 18.82 7.17 5.06
C LEU A 292 17.75 6.60 4.15
N LEU A 293 16.85 7.44 3.59
CA LEU A 293 15.83 6.99 2.65
C LEU A 293 16.43 6.33 1.39
N ARG A 294 17.68 6.68 1.03
CA ARG A 294 18.42 6.02 -0.06
C ARG A 294 18.75 4.56 0.24
N LYS A 295 18.71 4.17 1.51
CA LYS A 295 18.92 2.80 1.98
C LYS A 295 17.60 2.11 2.37
N CYS A 296 16.47 2.76 2.15
CA CYS A 296 15.17 2.23 2.47
C CYS A 296 14.38 1.90 1.19
N ILE A 297 13.53 0.90 1.29
CA ILE A 297 12.52 0.55 0.29
C ILE A 297 11.15 0.74 0.92
N ASP A 298 10.26 1.40 0.18
CA ASP A 298 8.85 1.47 0.49
C ASP A 298 8.10 0.38 -0.29
N PRO A 299 7.53 -0.63 0.38
CA PRO A 299 6.81 -1.71 -0.29
C PRO A 299 5.57 -1.24 -1.06
N MET A 300 4.95 -0.13 -0.66
CA MET A 300 3.80 0.42 -1.38
C MET A 300 4.20 1.01 -2.73
N ASP A 301 5.42 1.55 -2.86
CA ASP A 301 5.98 1.93 -4.17
C ASP A 301 6.20 0.72 -5.07
N ALA A 302 6.73 -0.38 -4.52
CA ALA A 302 6.92 -1.63 -5.25
C ALA A 302 5.57 -2.20 -5.73
N LEU A 303 4.56 -2.20 -4.87
CA LEU A 303 3.21 -2.64 -5.22
C LEU A 303 2.59 -1.74 -6.31
N ALA A 304 2.69 -0.42 -6.19
CA ALA A 304 2.15 0.51 -7.17
C ALA A 304 2.80 0.34 -8.55
N ARG A 305 4.13 0.24 -8.61
CA ARG A 305 4.87 0.00 -9.87
C ARG A 305 4.50 -1.36 -10.49
N SER A 306 4.42 -2.41 -9.70
CA SER A 306 4.00 -3.73 -10.17
C SER A 306 2.58 -3.73 -10.70
N THR A 307 1.68 -2.99 -10.05
CA THR A 307 0.28 -2.84 -10.47
C THR A 307 0.17 -2.12 -11.82
N ILE A 308 0.93 -1.04 -12.02
CA ILE A 308 0.98 -0.32 -13.29
C ILE A 308 1.58 -1.19 -14.39
N HIS A 309 2.68 -1.88 -14.09
CA HIS A 309 3.33 -2.78 -15.05
C HIS A 309 2.39 -3.91 -15.49
N TRP A 310 1.65 -4.50 -14.55
CA TRP A 310 0.61 -5.47 -14.86
C TRP A 310 -0.44 -4.89 -15.81
N ALA A 311 -1.00 -3.72 -15.49
CA ALA A 311 -2.02 -3.07 -16.30
C ALA A 311 -1.53 -2.75 -17.73
N GLU A 312 -0.30 -2.26 -17.88
CA GLU A 312 0.33 -2.01 -19.18
C GLU A 312 0.55 -3.29 -19.98
N THR A 313 0.91 -4.38 -19.30
CA THR A 313 1.15 -5.68 -19.95
C THR A 313 -0.15 -6.24 -20.51
N MET A 314 -1.27 -6.11 -19.78
CA MET A 314 -2.59 -6.53 -20.24
C MET A 314 -3.01 -5.80 -21.52
N VAL A 315 -2.80 -4.50 -21.59
CA VAL A 315 -3.10 -3.71 -22.81
C VAL A 315 -2.27 -4.20 -24.01
N LYS A 316 -0.96 -4.42 -23.80
CA LYS A 316 -0.05 -4.90 -24.86
C LYS A 316 -0.45 -6.29 -25.38
N GLN A 317 -0.84 -7.21 -24.49
CA GLN A 317 -1.28 -8.55 -24.87
C GLN A 317 -2.53 -8.52 -25.75
N ILE A 318 -3.51 -7.68 -25.41
CA ILE A 318 -4.74 -7.54 -26.20
C ILE A 318 -4.45 -6.92 -27.56
N LEU A 319 -3.64 -5.86 -27.60
CA LEU A 319 -3.25 -5.26 -28.86
C LEU A 319 -2.50 -6.28 -29.76
N ALA A 320 -1.62 -7.09 -29.19
CA ALA A 320 -0.94 -8.15 -29.93
C ALA A 320 -1.90 -9.20 -30.49
N CYS A 321 -2.92 -9.60 -29.72
CA CYS A 321 -3.96 -10.53 -30.20
C CYS A 321 -4.80 -9.92 -31.35
N LEU A 322 -5.10 -8.62 -31.27
CA LEU A 322 -5.88 -7.93 -32.31
C LEU A 322 -5.11 -7.76 -33.64
N TRP A 323 -3.76 -7.75 -33.60
CA TRP A 323 -2.93 -7.63 -34.80
C TRP A 323 -2.63 -8.98 -35.46
N MET A 324 -2.98 -10.11 -34.82
CA MET A 324 -2.79 -11.46 -35.37
C MET A 324 -4.03 -12.03 -36.06
N HIS A 325 -5.13 -11.32 -36.07
CA HIS A 325 -6.38 -11.62 -36.76
C HIS A 325 -6.70 -10.56 -37.81
#